data_de0aa2aafbf358812e74b5ab96d30d7a
#
_entry.id   de0aa2aafbf358812e74b5ab96d30d7a
#
_cell.length_a   1.000
_cell.length_b   1.000
_cell.length_c   1.000
_cell.angle_alpha   90.00
_cell.angle_beta   90.00
_cell.angle_gamma   90.00
#
_symmetry.space_group_name_H-M   'P 1'
#
loop_
_entity.id
_entity.type
_entity.pdbx_description
1 polymer ?
#
loop_
_entity_poly.entity_id
_entity_poly.type
_entity_poly.pdbx_seq_one_letter_code
_entity_poly.pdbx_strand_id
1 'polypeptide(L)'
;MQTLSYYVQADSAEIWWEKTAQTAADQTYLIYLDDCQIAVSHKSHCTLRPLQPQTKYTVSVFLPDGHFIGTSRFCTGICKHRIDVTAAPYHACPDGKTLTTRALQKAIDDCGPGDIVYLPAGTYLTGALRLHSDMELYLDEGAVLQGSSNPAHYLPRIHSRFEGIEMECYQSLLNMGELDHTCEPTCHNIVIQGKG
;
A
#
# COMPACT_ATOMS: atom_id res chain seq x y z
N MET A 1 -11.11 27.73 -4.49
CA MET A 1 -10.57 26.75 -5.44
C MET A 1 -10.25 25.51 -4.61
N GLN A 2 -10.93 24.40 -4.84
CA GLN A 2 -10.70 23.19 -4.06
C GLN A 2 -9.46 22.47 -4.61
N THR A 3 -8.52 22.14 -3.73
CA THR A 3 -7.38 21.28 -4.08
C THR A 3 -7.81 19.84 -3.98
N LEU A 4 -7.57 19.02 -5.00
CA LEU A 4 -7.80 17.60 -4.95
C LEU A 4 -6.73 16.95 -4.08
N SER A 5 -7.10 15.99 -3.27
CA SER A 5 -6.14 15.14 -2.54
C SER A 5 -5.61 14.05 -3.46
N TYR A 6 -4.37 13.63 -3.25
CA TYR A 6 -3.75 12.59 -4.07
C TYR A 6 -2.69 11.78 -3.31
N TYR A 7 -2.49 10.57 -3.78
CA TYR A 7 -1.35 9.72 -3.46
C TYR A 7 -0.70 9.25 -4.75
N VAL A 8 0.62 9.38 -4.87
CA VAL A 8 1.34 9.21 -6.13
C VAL A 8 2.37 8.10 -6.01
N GLN A 9 2.44 7.26 -7.03
CA GLN A 9 3.43 6.23 -7.23
C GLN A 9 4.31 6.55 -8.48
N ALA A 10 5.14 5.60 -8.89
CA ALA A 10 5.98 5.79 -10.09
C ALA A 10 5.16 5.82 -11.38
N ASP A 11 4.12 4.99 -11.48
CA ASP A 11 3.33 4.75 -12.70
C ASP A 11 1.84 5.01 -12.53
N SER A 12 1.43 5.53 -11.38
CA SER A 12 0.03 5.76 -11.04
C SER A 12 -0.17 6.87 -10.03
N ALA A 13 -1.40 7.39 -9.98
CA ALA A 13 -1.86 8.30 -8.95
C ALA A 13 -3.29 7.96 -8.55
N GLU A 14 -3.54 7.92 -7.26
CA GLU A 14 -4.88 7.91 -6.68
C GLU A 14 -5.26 9.34 -6.38
N ILE A 15 -6.42 9.78 -6.86
CA ILE A 15 -6.96 11.13 -6.58
C ILE A 15 -8.34 11.01 -5.95
N TRP A 16 -8.64 11.90 -5.02
CA TRP A 16 -9.97 11.97 -4.40
C TRP A 16 -10.34 13.41 -4.05
N TRP A 17 -11.65 13.63 -3.92
CA TRP A 17 -12.25 14.90 -3.59
C TRP A 17 -13.46 14.74 -2.69
N GLU A 18 -13.81 15.79 -1.99
CA GLU A 18 -15.00 15.79 -1.16
C GLU A 18 -16.26 16.02 -2.02
N LYS A 19 -17.32 15.27 -1.70
CA LYS A 19 -18.65 15.56 -2.24
C LYS A 19 -19.18 16.82 -1.60
N THR A 20 -19.59 17.78 -2.44
CA THR A 20 -20.29 18.98 -1.94
C THR A 20 -21.75 18.63 -1.61
N ALA A 21 -22.38 19.37 -0.69
CA ALA A 21 -23.78 19.17 -0.32
C ALA A 21 -24.78 19.28 -1.50
N GLN A 22 -24.33 19.82 -2.63
CA GLN A 22 -25.10 19.96 -3.86
C GLN A 22 -24.94 18.81 -4.84
N THR A 23 -24.08 17.82 -4.56
CA THR A 23 -23.88 16.69 -5.45
C THR A 23 -24.91 15.59 -5.18
N ALA A 24 -25.66 15.20 -6.22
CA ALA A 24 -26.62 14.11 -6.16
C ALA A 24 -25.93 12.77 -5.84
N ALA A 25 -26.70 11.77 -5.35
CA ALA A 25 -26.17 10.45 -5.01
C ALA A 25 -25.44 9.76 -6.19
N ASP A 26 -25.90 10.02 -7.43
CA ASP A 26 -25.36 9.44 -8.69
C ASP A 26 -24.62 10.47 -9.53
N GLN A 27 -23.82 11.33 -8.90
CA GLN A 27 -23.07 12.36 -9.59
C GLN A 27 -22.01 11.76 -10.51
N THR A 28 -21.97 12.23 -11.76
CA THR A 28 -20.90 11.92 -12.73
C THR A 28 -19.80 12.99 -12.64
N TYR A 29 -18.56 12.54 -12.67
CA TYR A 29 -17.36 13.38 -12.67
C TYR A 29 -16.53 13.11 -13.93
N LEU A 30 -16.09 14.18 -14.60
CA LEU A 30 -15.19 14.13 -15.74
C LEU A 30 -13.77 14.44 -15.26
N ILE A 31 -12.84 13.52 -15.50
CA ILE A 31 -11.46 13.63 -15.03
C ILE A 31 -10.56 13.94 -16.22
N TYR A 32 -9.80 15.02 -16.09
CA TYR A 32 -8.84 15.51 -17.08
C TYR A 32 -7.42 15.37 -16.53
N LEU A 33 -6.51 14.93 -17.38
CA LEU A 33 -5.07 14.92 -17.12
C LEU A 33 -4.39 15.73 -18.22
N ASP A 34 -3.66 16.79 -17.84
CA ASP A 34 -3.01 17.72 -18.76
C ASP A 34 -3.96 18.18 -19.89
N ASP A 35 -5.15 18.63 -19.50
CA ASP A 35 -6.25 19.13 -20.35
C ASP A 35 -6.93 18.08 -21.26
N CYS A 36 -6.51 16.82 -21.20
CA CYS A 36 -7.16 15.72 -21.90
C CYS A 36 -8.12 14.96 -20.98
N GLN A 37 -9.37 14.76 -21.40
CA GLN A 37 -10.30 13.93 -20.66
C GLN A 37 -9.86 12.47 -20.76
N ILE A 38 -9.57 11.86 -19.61
CA ILE A 38 -9.03 10.49 -19.53
C ILE A 38 -9.98 9.50 -18.87
N ALA A 39 -10.92 9.98 -18.06
CA ALA A 39 -11.84 9.09 -17.35
C ALA A 39 -13.17 9.78 -17.01
N VAL A 40 -14.14 8.93 -16.70
CA VAL A 40 -15.42 9.31 -16.08
C VAL A 40 -15.58 8.46 -14.82
N SER A 41 -15.96 9.09 -13.70
CA SER A 41 -16.20 8.41 -12.44
C SER A 41 -17.57 8.77 -11.87
N HIS A 42 -18.23 7.80 -11.24
CA HIS A 42 -19.42 8.02 -10.41
C HIS A 42 -19.07 8.06 -8.90
N LYS A 43 -17.78 7.94 -8.59
CA LYS A 43 -17.25 7.98 -7.23
C LYS A 43 -16.43 9.25 -7.06
N SER A 44 -16.24 9.67 -5.81
CA SER A 44 -15.41 10.84 -5.46
C SER A 44 -13.90 10.53 -5.44
N HIS A 45 -13.47 9.51 -6.17
CA HIS A 45 -12.08 9.13 -6.36
C HIS A 45 -11.87 8.49 -7.74
N CYS A 46 -10.62 8.49 -8.19
CA CYS A 46 -10.21 7.85 -9.43
C CYS A 46 -8.74 7.44 -9.35
N THR A 47 -8.40 6.29 -9.93
CA THR A 47 -7.02 5.84 -10.12
C THR A 47 -6.57 6.15 -11.54
N LEU A 48 -5.49 6.88 -11.68
CA LEU A 48 -4.85 7.23 -12.96
C LEU A 48 -3.74 6.23 -13.26
N ARG A 49 -3.86 5.49 -14.37
CA ARG A 49 -2.90 4.48 -14.87
C ARG A 49 -3.01 4.32 -16.39
N PRO A 50 -1.90 4.02 -17.13
CA PRO A 50 -0.50 4.13 -16.69
C PRO A 50 -0.01 5.58 -16.75
N LEU A 51 0.89 5.96 -15.84
CA LEU A 51 1.61 7.23 -15.87
C LEU A 51 3.11 6.99 -16.11
N GLN A 52 3.80 8.00 -16.64
CA GLN A 52 5.25 7.95 -16.79
C GLN A 52 5.92 8.32 -15.47
N PRO A 53 6.98 7.60 -15.03
CA PRO A 53 7.75 7.96 -13.86
C PRO A 53 8.41 9.34 -13.98
N GLN A 54 8.65 9.98 -12.84
CA GLN A 54 9.31 11.29 -12.71
C GLN A 54 8.71 12.38 -13.61
N THR A 55 7.41 12.30 -13.87
CA THR A 55 6.69 13.20 -14.79
C THR A 55 5.69 14.03 -14.03
N LYS A 56 5.64 15.32 -14.35
CA LYS A 56 4.69 16.26 -13.77
C LYS A 56 3.36 16.18 -14.53
N TYR A 57 2.28 16.12 -13.77
CA TYR A 57 0.91 16.09 -14.29
C TYR A 57 0.04 17.14 -13.58
N THR A 58 -0.96 17.61 -14.31
CA THR A 58 -2.05 18.41 -13.74
C THR A 58 -3.34 17.61 -13.89
N VAL A 59 -4.02 17.30 -12.78
CA VAL A 59 -5.33 16.65 -12.79
C VAL A 59 -6.41 17.67 -12.45
N SER A 60 -7.50 17.65 -13.20
CA SER A 60 -8.67 18.50 -12.97
C SER A 60 -9.96 17.70 -13.04
N VAL A 61 -10.92 18.03 -12.19
CA VAL A 61 -12.22 17.35 -12.12
C VAL A 61 -13.33 18.34 -12.36
N PHE A 62 -14.27 17.97 -13.22
CA PHE A 62 -15.45 18.76 -13.60
C PHE A 62 -16.73 17.93 -13.49
N LEU A 63 -17.85 18.59 -13.37
CA LEU A 63 -19.16 18.00 -13.63
C LEU A 63 -19.50 18.09 -15.14
N PRO A 64 -20.48 17.30 -15.63
CA PRO A 64 -20.89 17.33 -17.04
C PRO A 64 -21.43 18.68 -17.52
N ASP A 65 -21.94 19.50 -16.62
CA ASP A 65 -22.42 20.85 -16.89
C ASP A 65 -21.28 21.91 -16.99
N GLY A 66 -20.01 21.44 -16.83
CA GLY A 66 -18.84 22.30 -16.84
C GLY A 66 -18.47 22.90 -15.49
N HIS A 67 -19.23 22.58 -14.43
CA HIS A 67 -18.87 23.06 -13.09
C HIS A 67 -17.53 22.47 -12.65
N PHE A 68 -16.62 23.33 -12.24
CA PHE A 68 -15.27 22.97 -11.78
C PHE A 68 -15.28 22.50 -10.33
N ILE A 69 -14.82 21.30 -10.06
CA ILE A 69 -14.70 20.71 -8.72
C ILE A 69 -13.35 21.06 -8.09
N GLY A 70 -12.26 20.77 -8.79
CA GLY A 70 -10.94 21.05 -8.25
C GLY A 70 -9.81 20.62 -9.17
N THR A 71 -8.59 21.00 -8.79
CA THR A 71 -7.36 20.64 -9.50
C THR A 71 -6.23 20.35 -8.53
N SER A 72 -5.27 19.53 -8.96
CA SER A 72 -3.98 19.35 -8.28
C SER A 72 -2.87 19.11 -9.28
N ARG A 73 -1.66 19.47 -8.88
CA ARG A 73 -0.42 19.18 -9.62
C ARG A 73 0.41 18.25 -8.80
N PHE A 74 0.93 17.21 -9.43
CA PHE A 74 1.81 16.24 -8.79
C PHE A 74 2.94 15.84 -9.73
N CYS A 75 3.96 15.21 -9.17
CA CYS A 75 5.03 14.56 -9.92
C CYS A 75 5.06 13.10 -9.54
N THR A 76 5.03 12.18 -10.51
CA THR A 76 5.18 10.75 -10.27
C THR A 76 6.55 10.43 -9.69
N GLY A 77 6.60 9.38 -8.88
CA GLY A 77 7.82 8.92 -8.23
C GLY A 77 8.81 8.27 -9.19
N ILE A 78 9.94 7.83 -8.63
CA ILE A 78 10.91 6.99 -9.32
C ILE A 78 10.39 5.55 -9.43
N CYS A 79 10.81 4.80 -10.46
CA CYS A 79 10.60 3.36 -10.49
C CYS A 79 11.36 2.72 -9.34
N LYS A 80 10.64 1.98 -8.51
CA LYS A 80 11.21 1.25 -7.38
C LYS A 80 11.75 -0.11 -7.84
N HIS A 81 12.87 -0.54 -7.28
CA HIS A 81 13.40 -1.87 -7.51
C HIS A 81 12.50 -2.91 -6.81
N ARG A 82 12.21 -4.03 -7.51
CA ARG A 82 11.38 -5.12 -6.97
C ARG A 82 12.26 -6.26 -6.47
N ILE A 83 12.10 -6.57 -5.20
CA ILE A 83 12.67 -7.75 -4.54
C ILE A 83 11.63 -8.87 -4.66
N ASP A 84 11.74 -9.71 -5.69
CA ASP A 84 10.85 -10.86 -5.87
C ASP A 84 11.18 -11.95 -4.84
N VAL A 85 10.22 -12.22 -3.94
CA VAL A 85 10.43 -13.16 -2.83
C VAL A 85 10.60 -14.61 -3.31
N THR A 86 10.17 -14.95 -4.53
CA THR A 86 10.33 -16.29 -5.10
C THR A 86 11.67 -16.51 -5.78
N ALA A 87 12.35 -15.43 -6.15
CA ALA A 87 13.65 -15.47 -6.78
C ALA A 87 14.79 -15.67 -5.78
N ALA A 88 16.00 -15.95 -6.29
CA ALA A 88 17.21 -15.96 -5.48
C ALA A 88 17.47 -14.57 -4.88
N PRO A 89 17.94 -14.44 -3.64
CA PRO A 89 18.35 -15.52 -2.73
C PRO A 89 17.23 -16.02 -1.79
N TYR A 90 15.99 -15.61 -1.95
CA TYR A 90 14.90 -15.81 -0.97
C TYR A 90 14.21 -17.15 -1.13
N HIS A 91 13.78 -17.50 -2.35
CA HIS A 91 13.12 -18.75 -2.68
C HIS A 91 11.88 -19.06 -1.82
N ALA A 92 11.05 -18.04 -1.54
CA ALA A 92 9.79 -18.26 -0.85
C ALA A 92 8.87 -19.14 -1.70
N CYS A 93 8.34 -20.21 -1.11
CA CYS A 93 7.48 -21.16 -1.81
C CYS A 93 6.02 -20.71 -1.77
N PRO A 94 5.35 -20.48 -2.92
CA PRO A 94 3.98 -19.97 -2.99
C PRO A 94 2.90 -21.07 -2.98
N ASP A 95 3.13 -22.20 -2.25
CA ASP A 95 2.29 -23.40 -2.29
C ASP A 95 1.22 -23.47 -1.19
N GLY A 96 1.20 -22.51 -0.26
CA GLY A 96 0.29 -22.46 0.89
C GLY A 96 0.53 -23.56 1.95
N LYS A 97 1.62 -24.33 1.84
CA LYS A 97 1.93 -25.46 2.71
C LYS A 97 3.31 -25.34 3.37
N THR A 98 4.28 -24.92 2.60
CA THR A 98 5.65 -24.72 3.06
C THR A 98 5.76 -23.42 3.84
N LEU A 99 6.27 -23.50 5.08
CA LEU A 99 6.48 -22.30 5.90
C LEU A 99 7.60 -21.44 5.29
N THR A 100 7.27 -20.22 4.87
CA THR A 100 8.18 -19.31 4.16
C THR A 100 8.61 -18.11 5.00
N THR A 101 8.29 -18.08 6.30
CA THR A 101 8.56 -16.92 7.19
C THR A 101 9.99 -16.41 7.07
N ARG A 102 10.98 -17.32 7.09
CA ARG A 102 12.39 -16.93 7.02
C ARG A 102 12.76 -16.27 5.69
N ALA A 103 12.21 -16.80 4.59
CA ALA A 103 12.46 -16.25 3.24
C ALA A 103 11.83 -14.87 3.08
N LEU A 104 10.58 -14.72 3.53
CA LEU A 104 9.88 -13.45 3.50
C LEU A 104 10.54 -12.41 4.42
N GLN A 105 10.91 -12.80 5.65
CA GLN A 105 11.58 -11.89 6.58
C GLN A 105 12.93 -11.42 6.02
N LYS A 106 13.71 -12.33 5.40
CA LYS A 106 14.95 -11.92 4.75
C LYS A 106 14.75 -10.92 3.62
N ALA A 107 13.71 -11.09 2.79
CA ALA A 107 13.38 -10.12 1.74
C ALA A 107 12.95 -8.76 2.33
N ILE A 108 12.24 -8.78 3.46
CA ILE A 108 11.88 -7.57 4.20
C ILE A 108 13.14 -6.91 4.76
N ASP A 109 14.02 -7.65 5.43
CA ASP A 109 15.24 -7.13 6.04
C ASP A 109 16.23 -6.56 5.00
N ASP A 110 16.24 -7.11 3.79
CA ASP A 110 17.06 -6.63 2.67
C ASP A 110 16.43 -5.44 1.92
N CYS A 111 15.15 -5.11 2.19
CA CYS A 111 14.43 -4.03 1.52
C CYS A 111 14.92 -2.66 2.01
N GLY A 112 15.49 -1.87 1.11
CA GLY A 112 15.93 -0.51 1.40
C GLY A 112 14.93 0.56 0.97
N PRO A 113 15.18 1.83 1.30
CA PRO A 113 14.39 2.94 0.82
C PRO A 113 14.36 2.97 -0.73
N GLY A 114 13.16 2.92 -1.30
CA GLY A 114 12.97 2.86 -2.75
C GLY A 114 12.85 1.46 -3.33
N ASP A 115 12.90 0.41 -2.49
CA ASP A 115 12.63 -0.97 -2.90
C ASP A 115 11.19 -1.40 -2.56
N ILE A 116 10.76 -2.48 -3.20
CA ILE A 116 9.46 -3.13 -2.98
C ILE A 116 9.69 -4.60 -2.71
N VAL A 117 9.25 -5.11 -1.58
CA VAL A 117 9.11 -6.56 -1.34
C VAL A 117 7.90 -7.03 -2.14
N TYR A 118 8.14 -7.73 -3.22
CA TYR A 118 7.13 -8.13 -4.19
C TYR A 118 6.77 -9.60 -4.05
N LEU A 119 5.50 -9.87 -3.77
CA LEU A 119 4.92 -11.20 -3.72
C LEU A 119 4.14 -11.47 -5.02
N PRO A 120 4.66 -12.30 -5.95
CA PRO A 120 3.89 -12.78 -7.10
C PRO A 120 2.66 -13.59 -6.68
N ALA A 121 1.78 -13.91 -7.65
CA ALA A 121 0.62 -14.78 -7.44
C ALA A 121 1.02 -16.09 -6.75
N GLY A 122 0.24 -16.49 -5.75
CA GLY A 122 0.45 -17.71 -4.96
C GLY A 122 0.14 -17.52 -3.49
N THR A 123 0.15 -18.59 -2.73
CA THR A 123 -0.17 -18.56 -1.29
C THR A 123 1.12 -18.77 -0.46
N TYR A 124 1.46 -17.79 0.33
CA TYR A 124 2.67 -17.77 1.15
C TYR A 124 2.31 -18.04 2.61
N LEU A 125 2.52 -19.27 3.07
CA LEU A 125 2.30 -19.63 4.47
C LEU A 125 3.42 -19.06 5.33
N THR A 126 3.07 -18.23 6.32
CA THR A 126 4.04 -17.56 7.18
C THR A 126 3.59 -17.48 8.63
N GLY A 127 4.54 -17.34 9.54
CA GLY A 127 4.33 -16.87 10.90
C GLY A 127 4.43 -15.34 10.97
N ALA A 128 4.87 -14.83 12.12
CA ALA A 128 5.07 -13.41 12.34
C ALA A 128 6.16 -12.83 11.42
N LEU A 129 5.84 -11.70 10.79
CA LEU A 129 6.77 -10.88 10.02
C LEU A 129 6.90 -9.51 10.69
N ARG A 130 8.12 -8.97 10.69
CA ARG A 130 8.40 -7.64 11.23
C ARG A 130 8.78 -6.70 10.09
N LEU A 131 7.96 -5.68 9.90
CA LEU A 131 8.20 -4.61 8.94
C LEU A 131 9.05 -3.50 9.58
N HIS A 132 9.77 -2.74 8.77
CA HIS A 132 10.58 -1.61 9.20
C HIS A 132 10.23 -0.34 8.43
N SER A 133 10.79 0.79 8.84
CA SER A 133 10.54 2.08 8.17
C SER A 133 11.03 2.09 6.72
N ASP A 134 10.41 2.95 5.91
CA ASP A 134 10.79 3.26 4.53
C ASP A 134 10.74 2.06 3.58
N MET A 135 9.76 1.16 3.74
CA MET A 135 9.60 -0.02 2.90
C MET A 135 8.22 -0.11 2.26
N GLU A 136 8.13 -0.89 1.21
CA GLU A 136 6.87 -1.25 0.57
C GLU A 136 6.72 -2.77 0.47
N LEU A 137 5.56 -3.28 0.89
CA LEU A 137 5.13 -4.66 0.70
C LEU A 137 4.03 -4.68 -0.35
N TYR A 138 4.27 -5.32 -1.49
CA TYR A 138 3.32 -5.40 -2.60
C TYR A 138 2.89 -6.83 -2.86
N LEU A 139 1.58 -7.07 -2.75
CA LEU A 139 0.95 -8.35 -3.09
C LEU A 139 0.32 -8.23 -4.50
N ASP A 140 0.82 -9.01 -5.45
CA ASP A 140 0.27 -8.99 -6.81
C ASP A 140 -1.07 -9.72 -6.90
N GLU A 141 -1.75 -9.59 -8.03
CA GLU A 141 -3.03 -10.26 -8.26
C GLU A 141 -2.91 -11.76 -8.04
N GLY A 142 -3.76 -12.31 -7.17
CA GLY A 142 -3.71 -13.71 -6.75
C GLY A 142 -2.63 -14.06 -5.72
N ALA A 143 -1.91 -13.08 -5.17
CA ALA A 143 -1.01 -13.30 -4.04
C ALA A 143 -1.80 -13.31 -2.72
N VAL A 144 -1.54 -14.30 -1.88
CA VAL A 144 -2.15 -14.45 -0.56
C VAL A 144 -1.08 -14.64 0.49
N LEU A 145 -1.06 -13.77 1.49
CA LEU A 145 -0.24 -13.95 2.69
C LEU A 145 -1.06 -14.69 3.74
N GLN A 146 -0.77 -15.97 3.94
CA GLN A 146 -1.52 -16.86 4.81
C GLN A 146 -0.81 -17.04 6.15
N GLY A 147 -1.47 -16.67 7.25
CA GLY A 147 -0.97 -16.91 8.60
C GLY A 147 -0.98 -18.40 8.97
N SER A 148 0.08 -18.84 9.63
CA SER A 148 0.15 -20.20 10.18
C SER A 148 -0.81 -20.40 11.36
N SER A 149 -1.42 -21.56 11.47
CA SER A 149 -2.23 -21.94 12.62
C SER A 149 -1.40 -22.40 13.84
N ASN A 150 -0.09 -22.57 13.66
CA ASN A 150 0.81 -22.97 14.75
C ASN A 150 1.29 -21.74 15.53
N PRO A 151 0.91 -21.58 16.84
CA PRO A 151 1.32 -20.43 17.61
C PRO A 151 2.83 -20.32 17.86
N ALA A 152 3.57 -21.41 17.72
CA ALA A 152 5.05 -21.37 17.80
C ALA A 152 5.70 -20.52 16.69
N HIS A 153 5.00 -20.27 15.57
CA HIS A 153 5.48 -19.43 14.48
C HIS A 153 5.32 -17.93 14.74
N TYR A 154 4.78 -17.56 15.92
CA TYR A 154 4.57 -16.17 16.36
C TYR A 154 5.36 -15.83 17.63
N LEU A 155 6.41 -16.60 17.89
CA LEU A 155 7.38 -16.34 18.96
C LEU A 155 8.55 -15.45 18.48
N PRO A 156 9.27 -14.76 19.40
CA PRO A 156 8.97 -14.70 20.85
C PRO A 156 7.70 -13.91 21.15
N ARG A 157 7.14 -14.09 22.35
CA ARG A 157 6.08 -13.20 22.83
C ARG A 157 6.62 -11.78 22.98
N ILE A 158 5.76 -10.82 22.78
CA ILE A 158 6.06 -9.39 22.87
C ILE A 158 5.12 -8.74 23.88
N HIS A 159 5.58 -7.70 24.55
CA HIS A 159 4.71 -6.83 25.31
C HIS A 159 3.84 -6.05 24.34
N SER A 160 2.54 -6.18 24.45
CA SER A 160 1.60 -5.55 23.54
C SER A 160 0.26 -5.27 24.25
N ARG A 161 -0.67 -4.66 23.53
CA ARG A 161 -2.01 -4.35 24.03
C ARG A 161 -3.06 -5.13 23.27
N PHE A 162 -3.93 -5.82 24.00
CA PHE A 162 -5.12 -6.48 23.48
C PHE A 162 -6.36 -6.00 24.23
N GLU A 163 -7.34 -5.48 23.52
CA GLU A 163 -8.59 -4.92 24.09
C GLU A 163 -8.37 -3.92 25.25
N GLY A 164 -7.32 -3.12 25.17
CA GLY A 164 -6.98 -2.12 26.18
C GLY A 164 -6.14 -2.63 27.37
N ILE A 165 -5.84 -3.92 27.41
CA ILE A 165 -5.00 -4.54 28.46
C ILE A 165 -3.59 -4.79 27.90
N GLU A 166 -2.57 -4.31 28.59
CA GLU A 166 -1.17 -4.58 28.27
C GLU A 166 -0.75 -5.93 28.85
N MET A 167 -0.18 -6.78 28.01
CA MET A 167 0.21 -8.14 28.40
C MET A 167 1.22 -8.73 27.40
N GLU A 168 1.84 -9.84 27.82
CA GLU A 168 2.68 -10.66 26.94
C GLU A 168 1.82 -11.43 25.93
N CYS A 169 1.88 -11.00 24.66
CA CYS A 169 1.09 -11.57 23.56
C CYS A 169 1.97 -12.34 22.56
N TYR A 170 1.38 -13.24 21.79
CA TYR A 170 1.99 -13.68 20.56
C TYR A 170 2.08 -12.50 19.59
N GLN A 171 3.10 -12.52 18.73
CA GLN A 171 3.20 -11.53 17.65
C GLN A 171 2.02 -11.65 16.68
N SER A 172 1.67 -10.56 16.04
CA SER A 172 0.71 -10.54 14.92
C SER A 172 1.34 -11.11 13.65
N LEU A 173 0.53 -11.32 12.60
CA LEU A 173 1.04 -11.71 11.28
C LEU A 173 2.02 -10.66 10.73
N LEU A 174 1.65 -9.39 10.84
CA LEU A 174 2.48 -8.24 10.49
C LEU A 174 2.68 -7.39 11.75
N ASN A 175 3.94 -7.12 12.09
CA ASN A 175 4.34 -6.33 13.23
C ASN A 175 5.18 -5.15 12.77
N MET A 176 4.98 -3.98 13.37
CA MET A 176 5.74 -2.78 13.07
C MET A 176 5.83 -1.87 14.30
N GLY A 177 6.97 -1.23 14.47
CA GLY A 177 7.21 -0.37 15.62
C GLY A 177 7.27 -1.14 16.95
N GLU A 178 7.25 -0.41 18.05
CA GLU A 178 7.30 -0.92 19.41
C GLU A 178 6.25 -0.20 20.26
N LEU A 179 5.74 -0.89 21.30
CA LEU A 179 4.84 -0.29 22.26
C LEU A 179 5.66 0.50 23.29
N ASP A 180 6.00 1.73 22.92
CA ASP A 180 6.65 2.67 23.82
C ASP A 180 5.93 4.02 23.74
N HIS A 181 5.37 4.45 24.87
CA HIS A 181 4.59 5.69 24.96
C HIS A 181 5.47 6.93 25.22
N THR A 182 6.76 6.74 25.39
CA THR A 182 7.70 7.80 25.79
C THR A 182 8.57 8.30 24.64
N CYS A 183 8.61 7.58 23.52
CA CYS A 183 9.47 7.86 22.39
C CYS A 183 8.68 8.35 21.15
N GLU A 184 9.40 8.99 20.24
CA GLU A 184 8.94 9.29 18.90
C GLU A 184 8.51 7.99 18.18
N PRO A 185 7.66 8.07 17.14
CA PRO A 185 7.25 6.89 16.37
C PRO A 185 8.45 6.06 15.95
N THR A 186 8.48 4.79 16.37
CA THR A 186 9.60 3.86 16.09
C THR A 186 9.53 3.28 14.66
N CYS A 187 8.47 3.60 13.91
CA CYS A 187 8.28 3.13 12.54
C CYS A 187 7.49 4.15 11.71
N HIS A 188 7.94 4.40 10.46
CA HIS A 188 7.33 5.38 9.57
C HIS A 188 7.47 4.95 8.10
N ASN A 189 6.69 5.55 7.19
CA ASN A 189 6.74 5.35 5.74
C ASN A 189 6.64 3.87 5.32
N ILE A 190 5.71 3.12 5.91
CA ILE A 190 5.41 1.76 5.50
C ILE A 190 4.21 1.78 4.58
N VAL A 191 4.34 1.16 3.42
CA VAL A 191 3.26 1.00 2.44
C VAL A 191 2.95 -0.49 2.28
N ILE A 192 1.69 -0.87 2.46
CA ILE A 192 1.19 -2.21 2.16
C ILE A 192 0.11 -2.04 1.11
N GLN A 193 0.33 -2.59 -0.07
CA GLN A 193 -0.59 -2.43 -1.19
C GLN A 193 -0.53 -3.61 -2.15
N GLY A 194 -1.40 -3.60 -3.15
CA GLY A 194 -1.42 -4.62 -4.18
C GLY A 194 -2.79 -4.82 -4.79
N LYS A 195 -2.95 -5.98 -5.41
CA LYS A 195 -4.19 -6.47 -6.02
C LYS A 195 -4.60 -7.83 -5.46
N GLY A 196 -3.80 -8.38 -4.53
CA GLY A 196 -4.03 -9.65 -3.86
C GLY A 196 -5.05 -9.61 -2.75
#